data_2a8e53a769e51aa687f180031d736c2f
#
_entry.id   2a8e53a769e51aa687f180031d736c2f
#
_cell.length_a   1.000
_cell.length_b   1.000
_cell.length_c   1.000
_cell.angle_alpha   90.00
_cell.angle_beta   90.00
_cell.angle_gamma   90.00
#
_symmetry.space_group_name_H-M   'P 1'
#
loop_
_entity.id
_entity.type
_entity.pdbx_description
1 polymer ?
#
loop_
_entity_poly.entity_id
_entity_poly.type
_entity_poly.pdbx_seq_one_letter_code
_entity_poly.pdbx_strand_id
1 'polypeptide(L)'
;MAGSVFGNIFKISTWGESHGEGLGVVIDGCPAGLPLCEEDIQEQLDRRKPGQSKFTTPRKEDDEVHILSGVFEGKTTGTPISLAVYNKTQRSADYSEIANYYRPGHADYTFDEKFGFRDYRGGGRSSGRETIGRVAAGAIAMKILKELGINITAYAKEIGGIGIDYDKFDIAERDNNAFNMPDKEAAEKVKAFAESKMSVGDSIGGVIECRVTGMMTGIGNPTFEKLDANLAKAIMSIGAVKGFEIGDGFEAAKVTGKYNNDEFVMKDGRVGKLTNHSGGVLGGISDGDELVFRTAVKPTPSISALQETVNKQGEDIEVSIKGRHDPMIVPRAVVVVEAMTALTLVDLIFDNMTARMDRIKDFYNK
;
A
#
# COMPACT_ATOMS: atom_id res chain seq x y z
N MET A 1 -10.23 16.44 13.27
CA MET A 1 -9.20 15.38 13.22
C MET A 1 -8.72 15.20 11.81
N ALA A 2 -7.40 15.15 11.59
CA ALA A 2 -6.81 15.08 10.24
C ALA A 2 -6.59 13.63 9.77
N GLY A 3 -7.64 12.79 9.82
CA GLY A 3 -7.54 11.35 9.47
C GLY A 3 -7.32 11.06 7.99
N SER A 4 -7.34 12.07 7.11
CA SER A 4 -7.12 11.94 5.66
C SER A 4 -5.82 12.60 5.19
N VAL A 5 -4.95 12.99 6.12
CA VAL A 5 -3.64 13.60 5.86
C VAL A 5 -2.53 12.64 6.27
N PHE A 6 -1.50 12.50 5.45
CA PHE A 6 -0.31 11.69 5.70
C PHE A 6 0.94 12.46 5.24
N GLY A 7 2.07 12.29 5.95
CA GLY A 7 3.34 12.99 5.72
C GLY A 7 3.44 14.31 6.47
N ASN A 8 4.66 14.82 6.62
CA ASN A 8 5.00 16.05 7.32
C ASN A 8 5.49 17.13 6.35
N ILE A 9 6.46 16.80 5.50
CA ILE A 9 7.06 17.68 4.49
C ILE A 9 6.48 17.37 3.12
N PHE A 10 6.62 16.12 2.67
CA PHE A 10 5.89 15.62 1.49
C PHE A 10 4.54 15.10 1.96
N LYS A 11 3.55 15.97 1.93
CA LYS A 11 2.25 15.77 2.56
C LYS A 11 1.17 15.49 1.54
N ILE A 12 0.32 14.51 1.85
CA ILE A 12 -0.87 14.24 1.05
C ILE A 12 -2.15 14.43 1.85
N SER A 13 -3.20 14.87 1.19
CA SER A 13 -4.57 14.88 1.71
C SER A 13 -5.50 14.19 0.71
N THR A 14 -6.06 13.04 1.08
CA THR A 14 -6.99 12.28 0.22
C THR A 14 -8.44 12.65 0.51
N TRP A 15 -9.28 12.68 -0.52
CA TRP A 15 -10.70 13.02 -0.45
C TRP A 15 -11.54 12.13 -1.37
N GLY A 16 -12.87 12.22 -1.21
CA GLY A 16 -13.85 11.52 -2.03
C GLY A 16 -14.18 10.11 -1.55
N GLU A 17 -15.26 9.55 -2.07
CA GLU A 17 -15.83 8.25 -1.73
C GLU A 17 -16.08 7.40 -2.98
N SER A 18 -16.22 6.08 -2.76
CA SER A 18 -16.39 5.11 -3.86
C SER A 18 -17.68 5.30 -4.68
N HIS A 19 -18.68 5.96 -4.11
CA HIS A 19 -19.99 6.23 -4.73
C HIS A 19 -20.32 7.73 -4.79
N GLY A 20 -19.33 8.60 -4.50
CA GLY A 20 -19.39 10.03 -4.80
C GLY A 20 -19.10 10.31 -6.29
N GLU A 21 -18.96 11.58 -6.65
CA GLU A 21 -18.63 12.00 -8.02
C GLU A 21 -17.21 11.60 -8.42
N GLY A 22 -16.28 11.59 -7.46
CA GLY A 22 -14.89 11.23 -7.69
C GLY A 22 -14.11 11.07 -6.39
N LEU A 23 -12.85 10.72 -6.57
CA LEU A 23 -11.82 10.66 -5.51
C LEU A 23 -10.60 11.41 -5.99
N GLY A 24 -9.78 11.87 -5.04
CA GLY A 24 -8.55 12.52 -5.41
C GLY A 24 -7.59 12.69 -4.25
N VAL A 25 -6.52 13.39 -4.55
CA VAL A 25 -5.48 13.71 -3.59
C VAL A 25 -4.90 15.09 -3.89
N VAL A 26 -4.59 15.82 -2.84
CA VAL A 26 -3.74 17.01 -2.91
C VAL A 26 -2.39 16.64 -2.31
N ILE A 27 -1.32 16.95 -3.04
CA ILE A 27 0.08 16.73 -2.62
C ILE A 27 0.71 18.07 -2.40
N ASP A 28 1.27 18.31 -1.23
CA ASP A 28 2.03 19.50 -0.88
C ASP A 28 3.48 19.13 -0.53
N GLY A 29 4.43 20.03 -0.79
CA GLY A 29 5.85 19.79 -0.54
C GLY A 29 6.59 19.02 -1.65
N CYS A 30 5.99 18.85 -2.83
CA CYS A 30 6.70 18.32 -4.00
C CYS A 30 7.68 19.36 -4.54
N PRO A 31 8.97 19.06 -4.74
CA PRO A 31 9.93 19.98 -5.32
C PRO A 31 9.54 20.43 -6.73
N ALA A 32 9.88 21.67 -7.08
CA ALA A 32 9.73 22.17 -8.45
C ALA A 32 10.73 21.50 -9.42
N GLY A 33 10.33 21.36 -10.69
CA GLY A 33 11.22 20.92 -11.75
C GLY A 33 11.24 19.41 -12.02
N LEU A 34 10.50 18.61 -11.26
CA LEU A 34 10.31 17.19 -11.57
C LEU A 34 9.49 17.06 -12.86
N PRO A 35 9.96 16.36 -13.92
CA PRO A 35 9.16 16.05 -15.08
C PRO A 35 7.93 15.21 -14.65
N LEU A 36 6.72 15.64 -15.04
CA LEU A 36 5.48 14.97 -14.63
C LEU A 36 4.39 15.16 -15.67
N CYS A 37 3.76 14.04 -16.08
CA CYS A 37 2.56 14.02 -16.87
C CYS A 37 1.53 13.02 -16.29
N GLU A 38 0.33 12.99 -16.84
CA GLU A 38 -0.73 12.09 -16.38
C GLU A 38 -0.38 10.62 -16.58
N GLU A 39 0.35 10.30 -17.66
CA GLU A 39 0.79 8.95 -18.00
C GLU A 39 1.70 8.34 -16.92
N ASP A 40 2.57 9.14 -16.32
CA ASP A 40 3.46 8.69 -15.22
C ASP A 40 2.65 8.17 -14.02
N ILE A 41 1.50 8.79 -13.77
CA ILE A 41 0.60 8.44 -12.65
C ILE A 41 -0.32 7.29 -13.07
N GLN A 42 -0.83 7.35 -14.30
CA GLN A 42 -1.76 6.36 -14.84
C GLN A 42 -1.17 4.96 -14.87
N GLU A 43 0.11 4.82 -15.20
CA GLU A 43 0.83 3.55 -15.16
C GLU A 43 0.67 2.83 -13.82
N GLN A 44 0.78 3.54 -12.70
CA GLN A 44 0.62 2.97 -11.37
C GLN A 44 -0.86 2.71 -11.02
N LEU A 45 -1.76 3.59 -11.45
CA LEU A 45 -3.19 3.39 -11.29
C LEU A 45 -3.69 2.19 -12.10
N ASP A 46 -3.12 1.94 -13.27
CA ASP A 46 -3.43 0.77 -14.09
C ASP A 46 -3.07 -0.54 -13.39
N ARG A 47 -2.00 -0.59 -12.63
CA ARG A 47 -1.64 -1.74 -11.78
C ARG A 47 -2.64 -1.94 -10.62
N ARG A 48 -3.30 -0.86 -10.14
CA ARG A 48 -4.27 -0.88 -9.05
C ARG A 48 -5.69 -1.19 -9.50
N LYS A 49 -6.09 -0.76 -10.70
CA LYS A 49 -7.50 -0.75 -11.16
C LYS A 49 -8.19 -2.12 -11.05
N PRO A 50 -9.52 -2.16 -10.92
CA PRO A 50 -10.28 -3.42 -10.90
C PRO A 50 -10.34 -4.08 -12.29
N GLY A 51 -10.72 -5.36 -12.32
CA GLY A 51 -11.03 -6.05 -13.59
C GLY A 51 -9.82 -6.56 -14.37
N GLN A 52 -8.64 -6.69 -13.72
CA GLN A 52 -7.41 -7.15 -14.39
C GLN A 52 -7.38 -8.67 -14.64
N SER A 53 -8.11 -9.43 -13.87
CA SER A 53 -8.20 -10.90 -14.01
C SER A 53 -9.54 -11.44 -13.52
N LYS A 54 -9.83 -12.70 -13.82
CA LYS A 54 -11.02 -13.40 -13.29
C LYS A 54 -10.99 -13.60 -11.76
N PHE A 55 -9.83 -13.40 -11.12
CA PHE A 55 -9.62 -13.50 -9.67
C PHE A 55 -9.82 -12.16 -8.95
N THR A 56 -10.10 -11.10 -9.68
CA THR A 56 -10.46 -9.78 -9.14
C THR A 56 -11.93 -9.47 -9.46
N THR A 57 -12.45 -8.38 -8.91
CA THR A 57 -13.82 -7.95 -9.18
C THR A 57 -14.09 -7.81 -10.69
N PRO A 58 -15.28 -8.21 -11.19
CA PRO A 58 -15.66 -7.99 -12.59
C PRO A 58 -16.00 -6.51 -12.90
N ARG A 59 -15.91 -5.63 -11.93
CA ARG A 59 -16.06 -4.17 -12.12
C ARG A 59 -14.96 -3.66 -13.05
N LYS A 60 -15.33 -2.80 -14.00
CA LYS A 60 -14.38 -2.13 -14.89
C LYS A 60 -14.43 -0.65 -14.63
N GLU A 61 -13.30 -0.07 -14.30
CA GLU A 61 -13.07 1.38 -14.15
C GLU A 61 -11.70 1.67 -14.75
N ASP A 62 -11.60 2.72 -15.51
CA ASP A 62 -10.34 3.11 -16.14
C ASP A 62 -9.43 3.82 -15.14
N ASP A 63 -10.04 4.37 -14.06
CA ASP A 63 -9.36 5.17 -13.03
C ASP A 63 -8.50 6.29 -13.66
N GLU A 64 -9.04 6.92 -14.72
CA GLU A 64 -8.40 7.98 -15.47
C GLU A 64 -8.09 9.17 -14.57
N VAL A 65 -6.79 9.50 -14.45
CA VAL A 65 -6.33 10.58 -13.61
C VAL A 65 -6.29 11.90 -14.38
N HIS A 66 -6.63 12.98 -13.68
CA HIS A 66 -6.51 14.36 -14.18
C HIS A 66 -5.65 15.17 -13.22
N ILE A 67 -4.64 15.86 -13.76
CA ILE A 67 -3.83 16.85 -13.03
C ILE A 67 -4.54 18.19 -13.10
N LEU A 68 -5.00 18.69 -11.96
CA LEU A 68 -5.78 19.93 -11.89
C LEU A 68 -4.91 21.16 -11.52
N SER A 69 -3.75 20.96 -10.91
CA SER A 69 -2.82 22.02 -10.52
C SER A 69 -1.41 21.49 -10.25
N GLY A 70 -0.44 22.40 -10.08
CA GLY A 70 0.91 22.09 -9.63
C GLY A 70 1.86 21.61 -10.72
N VAL A 71 1.45 21.60 -12.00
CA VAL A 71 2.28 21.26 -13.15
C VAL A 71 2.16 22.33 -14.22
N PHE A 72 3.27 22.72 -14.80
CA PHE A 72 3.36 23.66 -15.91
C PHE A 72 4.45 23.23 -16.89
N GLU A 73 4.16 23.21 -18.17
CA GLU A 73 5.07 22.76 -19.24
C GLU A 73 5.74 21.39 -18.95
N GLY A 74 4.94 20.45 -18.41
CA GLY A 74 5.39 19.08 -18.10
C GLY A 74 6.33 18.97 -16.89
N LYS A 75 6.36 19.97 -16.00
CA LYS A 75 7.18 19.96 -14.79
C LYS A 75 6.38 20.44 -13.57
N THR A 76 6.70 19.89 -12.41
CA THR A 76 6.14 20.37 -11.13
C THR A 76 6.59 21.80 -10.86
N THR A 77 5.70 22.60 -10.24
CA THR A 77 5.93 24.03 -9.97
C THR A 77 6.38 24.33 -8.52
N GLY A 78 6.41 23.32 -7.64
CA GLY A 78 6.64 23.53 -6.21
C GLY A 78 5.41 24.01 -5.43
N THR A 79 4.25 24.13 -6.10
CA THR A 79 2.95 24.43 -5.50
C THR A 79 2.12 23.17 -5.35
N PRO A 80 1.00 23.17 -4.58
CA PRO A 80 0.20 21.96 -4.40
C PRO A 80 -0.28 21.34 -5.70
N ILE A 81 -0.03 20.03 -5.85
CA ILE A 81 -0.50 19.23 -6.97
C ILE A 81 -1.85 18.63 -6.57
N SER A 82 -2.90 18.92 -7.33
CA SER A 82 -4.23 18.34 -7.14
C SER A 82 -4.52 17.34 -8.24
N LEU A 83 -4.87 16.11 -7.84
CA LEU A 83 -5.21 15.01 -8.74
C LEU A 83 -6.65 14.56 -8.48
N ALA A 84 -7.39 14.27 -9.54
CA ALA A 84 -8.76 13.77 -9.46
C ALA A 84 -8.97 12.56 -10.39
N VAL A 85 -9.81 11.62 -9.94
CA VAL A 85 -10.34 10.49 -10.72
C VAL A 85 -11.84 10.47 -10.55
N TYR A 86 -12.59 10.55 -11.64
CA TYR A 86 -14.05 10.58 -11.62
C TYR A 86 -14.65 9.17 -11.69
N ASN A 87 -15.71 8.94 -10.92
CA ASN A 87 -16.41 7.66 -10.90
C ASN A 87 -17.35 7.56 -12.11
N LYS A 88 -17.24 6.51 -12.94
CA LYS A 88 -18.04 6.32 -14.17
C LYS A 88 -19.12 5.23 -14.04
N THR A 89 -18.92 4.20 -13.22
CA THR A 89 -19.76 2.97 -13.22
C THR A 89 -20.35 2.61 -11.86
N GLN A 90 -20.53 3.58 -10.98
CA GLN A 90 -21.15 3.37 -9.65
C GLN A 90 -22.63 2.94 -9.80
N ARG A 91 -23.03 1.90 -9.03
CA ARG A 91 -24.43 1.42 -8.96
C ARG A 91 -24.88 1.39 -7.50
N SER A 92 -25.51 2.47 -7.07
CA SER A 92 -25.96 2.63 -5.67
C SER A 92 -27.07 1.64 -5.28
N ALA A 93 -27.87 1.16 -6.24
CA ALA A 93 -28.94 0.19 -6.01
C ALA A 93 -28.44 -1.17 -5.47
N ASP A 94 -27.20 -1.56 -5.77
CA ASP A 94 -26.60 -2.84 -5.33
C ASP A 94 -26.38 -2.91 -3.80
N TYR A 95 -26.60 -1.81 -3.07
CA TYR A 95 -26.28 -1.68 -1.64
C TYR A 95 -27.49 -1.40 -0.74
N SER A 96 -28.73 -1.41 -1.26
CA SER A 96 -29.94 -1.08 -0.48
C SER A 96 -30.17 -2.02 0.70
N GLU A 97 -29.90 -3.32 0.56
CA GLU A 97 -30.06 -4.30 1.64
C GLU A 97 -29.03 -4.08 2.77
N ILE A 98 -27.80 -3.68 2.41
CA ILE A 98 -26.69 -3.44 3.37
C ILE A 98 -26.98 -2.26 4.31
N ALA A 99 -27.94 -1.41 3.99
CA ALA A 99 -28.36 -0.32 4.86
C ALA A 99 -28.89 -0.82 6.21
N ASN A 100 -29.44 -2.04 6.27
CA ASN A 100 -30.21 -2.56 7.39
C ASN A 100 -29.46 -3.54 8.29
N TYR A 101 -28.24 -3.97 7.93
CA TYR A 101 -27.44 -4.91 8.72
C TYR A 101 -25.95 -4.54 8.69
N TYR A 102 -25.16 -5.21 9.52
CA TYR A 102 -23.73 -5.03 9.62
C TYR A 102 -23.00 -6.20 8.96
N ARG A 103 -22.25 -5.93 7.90
CA ARG A 103 -21.46 -6.96 7.20
C ARG A 103 -20.35 -7.49 8.12
N PRO A 104 -20.23 -8.82 8.32
CA PRO A 104 -19.14 -9.40 9.10
C PRO A 104 -17.77 -8.93 8.60
N GLY A 105 -16.89 -8.57 9.52
CA GLY A 105 -15.52 -8.15 9.20
C GLY A 105 -15.37 -6.83 8.43
N HIS A 106 -16.47 -6.08 8.20
CA HIS A 106 -16.47 -4.77 7.55
C HIS A 106 -16.60 -3.62 8.59
N ALA A 107 -16.45 -2.38 8.14
CA ALA A 107 -16.47 -1.20 9.01
C ALA A 107 -17.88 -0.66 9.33
N ASP A 108 -18.93 -1.33 8.91
CA ASP A 108 -20.30 -0.82 8.96
C ASP A 108 -20.72 -0.40 10.37
N TYR A 109 -20.58 -1.30 11.36
CA TYR A 109 -20.92 -1.05 12.76
C TYR A 109 -20.07 0.08 13.36
N THR A 110 -18.77 0.04 13.16
CA THR A 110 -17.84 1.03 13.73
C THR A 110 -18.05 2.44 13.18
N PHE A 111 -18.54 2.57 11.95
CA PHE A 111 -18.87 3.87 11.34
C PHE A 111 -20.18 4.42 11.90
N ASP A 112 -21.22 3.59 12.04
CA ASP A 112 -22.48 4.00 12.66
C ASP A 112 -22.25 4.45 14.11
N GLU A 113 -21.48 3.70 14.92
CA GLU A 113 -21.16 4.06 16.30
C GLU A 113 -20.32 5.34 16.41
N LYS A 114 -19.34 5.49 15.54
CA LYS A 114 -18.42 6.63 15.62
C LYS A 114 -19.01 7.93 15.09
N PHE A 115 -19.75 7.87 13.98
CA PHE A 115 -20.23 9.07 13.29
C PHE A 115 -21.74 9.30 13.43
N GLY A 116 -22.46 8.36 14.07
CA GLY A 116 -23.92 8.41 14.25
C GLY A 116 -24.70 7.98 13.01
N PHE A 117 -24.07 7.89 11.86
CA PHE A 117 -24.63 7.36 10.61
C PHE A 117 -23.49 7.02 9.64
N ARG A 118 -23.80 6.25 8.59
CA ARG A 118 -22.85 5.94 7.52
C ARG A 118 -23.47 6.09 6.14
N ASP A 119 -22.64 6.38 5.14
CA ASP A 119 -23.00 6.10 3.77
C ASP A 119 -22.80 4.60 3.50
N TYR A 120 -23.90 3.86 3.39
CA TYR A 120 -23.92 2.41 3.18
C TYR A 120 -23.54 2.03 1.75
N ARG A 121 -23.47 2.99 0.81
CA ARG A 121 -23.15 2.75 -0.59
C ARG A 121 -21.66 2.46 -0.76
N GLY A 122 -21.27 1.19 -0.87
CA GLY A 122 -19.92 0.74 -1.19
C GLY A 122 -18.83 0.94 -0.12
N GLY A 123 -19.18 1.34 1.09
CA GLY A 123 -18.25 1.49 2.22
C GLY A 123 -17.51 2.82 2.31
N GLY A 124 -17.86 3.83 1.49
CA GLY A 124 -17.33 5.20 1.60
C GLY A 124 -15.80 5.26 1.65
N ARG A 125 -15.25 5.93 2.68
CA ARG A 125 -13.81 6.06 2.93
C ARG A 125 -13.11 4.76 3.36
N SER A 126 -13.86 3.71 3.75
CA SER A 126 -13.28 2.38 4.05
C SER A 126 -13.20 1.46 2.82
N SER A 127 -13.67 1.91 1.66
CA SER A 127 -13.56 1.18 0.41
C SER A 127 -12.12 1.11 -0.08
N GLY A 128 -11.71 -0.03 -0.67
CA GLY A 128 -10.41 -0.14 -1.35
C GLY A 128 -10.20 0.86 -2.49
N ARG A 129 -11.26 1.53 -2.95
CA ARG A 129 -11.19 2.58 -3.97
C ARG A 129 -10.50 3.86 -3.46
N GLU A 130 -10.49 4.12 -2.15
CA GLU A 130 -9.76 5.22 -1.51
C GLU A 130 -8.25 5.17 -1.83
N THR A 131 -7.70 3.98 -2.08
CA THR A 131 -6.29 3.80 -2.43
C THR A 131 -5.87 4.45 -3.76
N ILE A 132 -6.82 4.90 -4.60
CA ILE A 132 -6.54 5.70 -5.80
C ILE A 132 -5.68 6.92 -5.45
N GLY A 133 -6.09 7.71 -4.45
CA GLY A 133 -5.34 8.89 -4.02
C GLY A 133 -3.94 8.56 -3.52
N ARG A 134 -3.79 7.43 -2.81
CA ARG A 134 -2.48 6.96 -2.31
C ARG A 134 -1.56 6.56 -3.45
N VAL A 135 -2.06 5.78 -4.41
CA VAL A 135 -1.28 5.31 -5.57
C VAL A 135 -0.92 6.47 -6.48
N ALA A 136 -1.86 7.39 -6.74
CA ALA A 136 -1.58 8.57 -7.56
C ALA A 136 -0.48 9.46 -6.96
N ALA A 137 -0.53 9.73 -5.66
CA ALA A 137 0.53 10.48 -4.97
C ALA A 137 1.84 9.67 -4.87
N GLY A 138 1.72 8.35 -4.62
CA GLY A 138 2.84 7.42 -4.58
C GLY A 138 3.61 7.34 -5.89
N ALA A 139 2.94 7.44 -7.04
CA ALA A 139 3.59 7.49 -8.35
C ALA A 139 4.57 8.67 -8.46
N ILE A 140 4.17 9.85 -7.97
CA ILE A 140 5.05 11.04 -7.93
C ILE A 140 6.22 10.81 -6.96
N ALA A 141 5.95 10.23 -5.79
CA ALA A 141 7.00 9.89 -4.82
C ALA A 141 7.99 8.87 -5.38
N MET A 142 7.52 7.82 -6.07
CA MET A 142 8.40 6.85 -6.76
C MET A 142 9.28 7.51 -7.80
N LYS A 143 8.76 8.48 -8.53
CA LYS A 143 9.51 9.23 -9.54
C LYS A 143 10.64 10.04 -8.88
N ILE A 144 10.38 10.69 -7.75
CA ILE A 144 11.41 11.38 -6.95
C ILE A 144 12.48 10.39 -6.47
N LEU A 145 12.08 9.24 -5.95
CA LEU A 145 13.00 8.21 -5.46
C LEU A 145 13.88 7.64 -6.57
N LYS A 146 13.31 7.47 -7.77
CA LYS A 146 14.05 6.99 -8.95
C LYS A 146 15.17 7.96 -9.35
N GLU A 147 14.94 9.29 -9.28
CA GLU A 147 15.99 10.30 -9.50
C GLU A 147 17.12 10.19 -8.45
N LEU A 148 16.83 9.65 -7.27
CA LEU A 148 17.80 9.40 -6.20
C LEU A 148 18.45 8.00 -6.26
N GLY A 149 18.12 7.19 -7.28
CA GLY A 149 18.62 5.83 -7.44
C GLY A 149 17.97 4.80 -6.52
N ILE A 150 16.83 5.15 -5.89
CA ILE A 150 16.09 4.25 -4.97
C ILE A 150 14.97 3.57 -5.75
N ASN A 151 14.90 2.23 -5.65
CA ASN A 151 13.89 1.42 -6.31
C ASN A 151 13.08 0.66 -5.26
N ILE A 152 11.76 0.64 -5.45
CA ILE A 152 10.81 -0.08 -4.61
C ILE A 152 10.19 -1.20 -5.44
N THR A 153 10.19 -2.41 -4.90
CA THR A 153 9.60 -3.58 -5.52
C THR A 153 8.79 -4.35 -4.48
N ALA A 154 7.49 -4.50 -4.69
CA ALA A 154 6.66 -5.37 -3.88
C ALA A 154 6.06 -6.50 -4.71
N TYR A 155 5.74 -7.60 -4.06
CA TYR A 155 5.16 -8.80 -4.67
C TYR A 155 4.38 -9.61 -3.63
N ALA A 156 3.48 -10.45 -4.11
CA ALA A 156 2.81 -11.41 -3.25
C ALA A 156 3.79 -12.54 -2.91
N LYS A 157 4.20 -12.59 -1.64
CA LYS A 157 5.06 -13.64 -1.09
C LYS A 157 4.29 -14.90 -0.81
N GLU A 158 3.04 -14.77 -0.36
CA GLU A 158 2.18 -15.88 0.02
C GLU A 158 0.72 -15.52 -0.24
N ILE A 159 -0.06 -16.46 -0.75
CA ILE A 159 -1.51 -16.33 -0.92
C ILE A 159 -2.17 -17.62 -0.42
N GLY A 160 -3.08 -17.49 0.56
CA GLY A 160 -3.82 -18.64 1.10
C GLY A 160 -2.94 -19.73 1.73
N GLY A 161 -1.80 -19.36 2.29
CA GLY A 161 -0.83 -20.29 2.86
C GLY A 161 0.13 -20.91 1.84
N ILE A 162 0.02 -20.56 0.56
CA ILE A 162 0.92 -21.02 -0.51
C ILE A 162 1.97 -19.94 -0.75
N GLY A 163 3.19 -20.18 -0.25
CA GLY A 163 4.32 -19.27 -0.36
C GLY A 163 5.18 -19.54 -1.59
N ILE A 164 5.96 -18.50 -1.97
CA ILE A 164 7.02 -18.63 -2.99
C ILE A 164 8.19 -19.45 -2.44
N ASP A 165 8.92 -20.08 -3.34
CA ASP A 165 10.21 -20.69 -3.10
C ASP A 165 11.30 -19.70 -3.59
N TYR A 166 12.15 -19.20 -2.70
CA TYR A 166 13.19 -18.25 -3.06
C TYR A 166 14.25 -18.83 -4.00
N ASP A 167 14.40 -20.16 -4.07
CA ASP A 167 15.27 -20.80 -5.05
C ASP A 167 14.69 -20.72 -6.49
N LYS A 168 13.41 -20.40 -6.61
CA LYS A 168 12.67 -20.21 -7.88
C LYS A 168 12.26 -18.75 -8.12
N PHE A 169 12.80 -17.84 -7.31
CA PHE A 169 12.45 -16.44 -7.39
C PHE A 169 12.89 -15.81 -8.71
N ASP A 170 11.95 -15.34 -9.49
CA ASP A 170 12.16 -14.51 -10.67
C ASP A 170 11.20 -13.33 -10.66
N ILE A 171 11.72 -12.13 -10.45
CA ILE A 171 10.90 -10.92 -10.36
C ILE A 171 10.13 -10.63 -11.65
N ALA A 172 10.61 -11.08 -12.82
CA ALA A 172 9.91 -10.91 -14.08
C ALA A 172 8.59 -11.70 -14.12
N GLU A 173 8.49 -12.82 -13.40
CA GLU A 173 7.26 -13.60 -13.29
C GLU A 173 6.16 -12.87 -12.51
N ARG A 174 6.49 -11.90 -11.65
CA ARG A 174 5.51 -11.09 -10.93
C ARG A 174 4.47 -10.47 -11.85
N ASP A 175 4.91 -9.90 -12.95
CA ASP A 175 4.06 -9.17 -13.89
C ASP A 175 3.43 -10.09 -14.96
N ASN A 176 3.83 -11.37 -14.99
CA ASN A 176 3.36 -12.38 -15.95
C ASN A 176 2.21 -13.26 -15.44
N ASN A 177 1.79 -13.09 -14.19
CA ASN A 177 0.67 -13.85 -13.62
C ASN A 177 -0.31 -12.95 -12.85
N ALA A 178 -1.53 -13.44 -12.68
CA ALA A 178 -2.63 -12.70 -12.05
C ALA A 178 -2.47 -12.46 -10.54
N PHE A 179 -1.45 -13.02 -9.92
CA PHE A 179 -1.25 -13.03 -8.47
C PHE A 179 -0.10 -12.13 -8.01
N ASN A 180 0.66 -11.55 -8.95
CA ASN A 180 1.89 -10.81 -8.69
C ASN A 180 2.91 -11.60 -7.85
N MET A 181 3.02 -12.91 -8.09
CA MET A 181 3.98 -13.79 -7.44
C MET A 181 5.22 -13.97 -8.31
N PRO A 182 6.43 -13.79 -7.76
CA PRO A 182 7.70 -14.01 -8.47
C PRO A 182 8.14 -15.49 -8.48
N ASP A 183 7.19 -16.42 -8.48
CA ASP A 183 7.38 -17.87 -8.58
C ASP A 183 6.22 -18.46 -9.37
N LYS A 184 6.53 -18.94 -10.57
CA LYS A 184 5.54 -19.49 -11.50
C LYS A 184 4.82 -20.73 -10.95
N GLU A 185 5.52 -21.63 -10.27
CA GLU A 185 4.94 -22.84 -9.71
C GLU A 185 4.01 -22.52 -8.54
N ALA A 186 4.41 -21.59 -7.67
CA ALA A 186 3.56 -21.11 -6.59
C ALA A 186 2.31 -20.42 -7.15
N ALA A 187 2.43 -19.60 -8.19
CA ALA A 187 1.31 -18.93 -8.85
C ALA A 187 0.29 -19.94 -9.44
N GLU A 188 0.74 -21.03 -10.06
CA GLU A 188 -0.17 -22.09 -10.57
C GLU A 188 -0.88 -22.84 -9.44
N LYS A 189 -0.21 -23.11 -8.31
CA LYS A 189 -0.85 -23.70 -7.12
C LYS A 189 -1.90 -22.75 -6.53
N VAL A 190 -1.57 -21.46 -6.42
CA VAL A 190 -2.51 -20.42 -5.96
C VAL A 190 -3.72 -20.33 -6.88
N LYS A 191 -3.54 -20.41 -8.18
CA LYS A 191 -4.64 -20.40 -9.15
C LYS A 191 -5.66 -21.52 -8.88
N ALA A 192 -5.20 -22.77 -8.73
CA ALA A 192 -6.08 -23.90 -8.42
C ALA A 192 -6.79 -23.72 -7.08
N PHE A 193 -6.08 -23.23 -6.06
CA PHE A 193 -6.66 -22.95 -4.74
C PHE A 193 -7.70 -21.83 -4.80
N ALA A 194 -7.41 -20.73 -5.49
CA ALA A 194 -8.32 -19.61 -5.66
C ALA A 194 -9.62 -20.03 -6.38
N GLU A 195 -9.54 -20.83 -7.44
CA GLU A 195 -10.70 -21.38 -8.14
C GLU A 195 -11.58 -22.23 -7.20
N SER A 196 -10.97 -23.04 -6.33
CA SER A 196 -11.70 -23.85 -5.35
C SER A 196 -12.45 -23.00 -4.32
N LYS A 197 -11.87 -21.88 -3.87
CA LYS A 197 -12.50 -20.96 -2.90
C LYS A 197 -13.60 -20.11 -3.54
N MET A 198 -13.36 -19.64 -4.75
CA MET A 198 -14.37 -18.90 -5.52
C MET A 198 -15.62 -19.75 -5.79
N SER A 199 -15.48 -21.09 -6.03
CA SER A 199 -16.62 -21.96 -6.29
C SER A 199 -17.57 -22.09 -5.10
N VAL A 200 -17.10 -21.84 -3.88
CA VAL A 200 -17.92 -21.85 -2.64
C VAL A 200 -18.23 -20.43 -2.12
N GLY A 201 -17.92 -19.41 -2.93
CA GLY A 201 -18.24 -18.02 -2.59
C GLY A 201 -17.38 -17.41 -1.49
N ASP A 202 -16.17 -17.95 -1.25
CA ASP A 202 -15.23 -17.52 -0.22
C ASP A 202 -14.10 -16.63 -0.80
N SER A 203 -13.27 -16.06 0.06
CA SER A 203 -12.17 -15.17 -0.29
C SER A 203 -10.85 -15.59 0.35
N ILE A 204 -9.74 -15.05 -0.17
CA ILE A 204 -8.39 -15.43 0.24
C ILE A 204 -7.57 -14.19 0.59
N GLY A 205 -6.80 -14.28 1.68
CA GLY A 205 -5.78 -13.32 2.07
C GLY A 205 -4.38 -13.78 1.66
N GLY A 206 -3.36 -13.03 2.10
CA GLY A 206 -1.97 -13.38 1.84
C GLY A 206 -0.98 -12.43 2.47
N VAL A 207 0.28 -12.59 2.11
CA VAL A 207 1.40 -11.77 2.57
C VAL A 207 2.07 -11.11 1.37
N ILE A 208 2.29 -9.81 1.46
CA ILE A 208 3.07 -9.03 0.51
C ILE A 208 4.44 -8.78 1.12
N GLU A 209 5.51 -9.02 0.38
CA GLU A 209 6.86 -8.59 0.72
C GLU A 209 7.22 -7.38 -0.14
N CYS A 210 7.86 -6.40 0.50
CA CYS A 210 8.35 -5.19 -0.15
C CYS A 210 9.85 -5.06 0.10
N ARG A 211 10.60 -4.78 -0.95
CA ARG A 211 12.03 -4.57 -0.96
C ARG A 211 12.37 -3.20 -1.52
N VAL A 212 13.29 -2.50 -0.86
CA VAL A 212 13.77 -1.19 -1.34
C VAL A 212 15.28 -1.25 -1.48
N THR A 213 15.76 -1.06 -2.68
CA THR A 213 17.20 -1.02 -2.99
C THR A 213 17.67 0.42 -3.24
N GLY A 214 18.95 0.67 -3.07
CA GLY A 214 19.56 1.99 -3.28
C GLY A 214 19.37 2.96 -2.12
N MET A 215 18.91 2.47 -0.95
CA MET A 215 18.74 3.32 0.22
C MET A 215 20.09 3.87 0.71
N MET A 216 20.10 5.17 1.02
CA MET A 216 21.22 5.78 1.74
C MET A 216 21.13 5.50 3.23
N THR A 217 22.27 5.47 3.91
CA THR A 217 22.33 5.45 5.38
C THR A 217 21.88 6.78 5.95
N GLY A 218 21.11 6.74 7.05
CA GLY A 218 20.80 7.94 7.83
C GLY A 218 19.38 8.47 7.71
N ILE A 219 18.44 7.72 7.10
CA ILE A 219 17.04 8.12 6.94
C ILE A 219 16.20 7.55 8.08
N GLY A 220 15.40 8.43 8.70
CA GLY A 220 14.63 8.16 9.91
C GLY A 220 15.26 8.79 11.13
N ASN A 221 14.48 8.93 12.20
CA ASN A 221 14.91 9.55 13.45
C ASN A 221 14.68 8.62 14.64
N PRO A 222 15.55 8.66 15.66
CA PRO A 222 15.36 7.84 16.86
C PRO A 222 14.09 8.26 17.61
N THR A 223 13.63 7.36 18.47
CA THR A 223 12.45 7.39 19.32
C THR A 223 11.15 7.19 18.55
N PHE A 224 10.40 8.23 18.18
CA PHE A 224 9.04 8.08 17.65
C PHE A 224 8.96 8.15 16.11
N GLU A 225 9.92 8.82 15.48
CA GLU A 225 9.97 8.99 14.03
C GLU A 225 10.95 8.01 13.36
N LYS A 226 11.04 6.79 13.89
CA LYS A 226 11.82 5.71 13.31
C LYS A 226 11.31 5.38 11.91
N LEU A 227 12.22 5.00 11.02
CA LEU A 227 11.88 4.57 9.66
C LEU A 227 10.91 3.37 9.67
N ASP A 228 11.20 2.34 10.45
CA ASP A 228 10.36 1.15 10.61
C ASP A 228 8.99 1.48 11.21
N ALA A 229 8.92 2.38 12.20
CA ALA A 229 7.67 2.81 12.81
C ALA A 229 6.79 3.61 11.81
N ASN A 230 7.38 4.50 11.02
CA ASN A 230 6.65 5.25 9.98
C ASN A 230 6.20 4.33 8.83
N LEU A 231 7.02 3.38 8.40
CA LEU A 231 6.61 2.34 7.46
C LEU A 231 5.45 1.51 8.02
N ALA A 232 5.53 1.05 9.26
CA ALA A 232 4.46 0.30 9.90
C ALA A 232 3.15 1.12 9.95
N LYS A 233 3.21 2.40 10.35
CA LYS A 233 2.06 3.31 10.35
C LYS A 233 1.44 3.45 8.96
N ALA A 234 2.26 3.67 7.94
CA ALA A 234 1.82 3.82 6.56
C ALA A 234 1.12 2.56 6.04
N ILE A 235 1.77 1.42 6.19
CA ILE A 235 1.30 0.12 5.69
C ILE A 235 0.08 -0.38 6.47
N MET A 236 0.07 -0.27 7.80
CA MET A 236 -1.10 -0.62 8.63
C MET A 236 -2.31 0.28 8.37
N SER A 237 -2.13 1.45 7.77
CA SER A 237 -3.23 2.33 7.35
C SER A 237 -3.96 1.85 6.08
N ILE A 238 -3.40 0.90 5.34
CA ILE A 238 -4.04 0.31 4.16
C ILE A 238 -5.17 -0.60 4.62
N GLY A 239 -6.35 -0.46 4.00
CA GLY A 239 -7.50 -1.31 4.29
C GLY A 239 -7.16 -2.80 4.13
N ALA A 240 -7.66 -3.64 5.03
CA ALA A 240 -7.42 -5.08 5.14
C ALA A 240 -6.02 -5.51 5.61
N VAL A 241 -5.05 -4.64 5.77
CA VAL A 241 -3.77 -4.97 6.40
C VAL A 241 -3.97 -5.27 7.88
N LYS A 242 -3.31 -6.33 8.38
CA LYS A 242 -3.45 -6.86 9.75
C LYS A 242 -2.11 -7.15 10.45
N GLY A 243 -1.01 -7.09 9.71
CA GLY A 243 0.32 -7.32 10.27
C GLY A 243 1.38 -6.59 9.47
N PHE A 244 2.46 -6.23 10.15
CA PHE A 244 3.67 -5.67 9.59
C PHE A 244 4.86 -6.26 10.32
N GLU A 245 5.89 -6.67 9.59
CA GLU A 245 7.18 -7.09 10.15
C GLU A 245 8.32 -6.64 9.23
N ILE A 246 9.46 -6.33 9.82
CA ILE A 246 10.68 -5.89 9.13
C ILE A 246 11.85 -6.82 9.44
N GLY A 247 12.71 -7.06 8.45
CA GLY A 247 13.83 -8.01 8.58
C GLY A 247 13.32 -9.40 8.95
N ASP A 248 13.91 -10.02 9.96
CA ASP A 248 13.45 -11.33 10.46
C ASP A 248 12.09 -11.26 11.15
N GLY A 249 11.59 -10.05 11.51
CA GLY A 249 10.27 -9.88 12.09
C GLY A 249 10.07 -10.73 13.33
N PHE A 250 8.98 -11.54 13.36
CA PHE A 250 8.67 -12.42 14.50
C PHE A 250 9.66 -13.58 14.67
N GLU A 251 10.44 -13.97 13.65
CA GLU A 251 11.45 -15.00 13.76
C GLU A 251 12.62 -14.55 14.66
N ALA A 252 12.90 -13.24 14.72
CA ALA A 252 13.91 -12.69 15.62
C ALA A 252 13.69 -13.05 17.11
N ALA A 253 12.42 -13.25 17.52
CA ALA A 253 12.09 -13.67 18.89
C ALA A 253 12.46 -15.12 19.22
N LYS A 254 12.76 -15.94 18.22
CA LYS A 254 13.06 -17.39 18.37
C LYS A 254 14.54 -17.70 18.36
N VAL A 255 15.40 -16.72 18.13
CA VAL A 255 16.83 -16.88 17.96
C VAL A 255 17.63 -16.17 19.04
N THR A 256 18.94 -16.41 19.11
CA THR A 256 19.83 -15.73 20.06
C THR A 256 20.41 -14.45 19.47
N GLY A 257 20.86 -13.51 20.32
CA GLY A 257 21.50 -12.28 19.88
C GLY A 257 22.72 -12.52 18.97
N LYS A 258 23.51 -13.55 19.24
CA LYS A 258 24.66 -13.92 18.39
C LYS A 258 24.24 -14.29 16.97
N TYR A 259 23.10 -14.93 16.79
CA TYR A 259 22.54 -15.27 15.47
C TYR A 259 21.92 -14.06 14.80
N ASN A 260 21.15 -13.27 15.55
CA ASN A 260 20.36 -12.16 15.02
C ASN A 260 21.21 -10.90 14.71
N ASN A 261 22.42 -10.79 15.29
CA ASN A 261 23.26 -9.62 15.06
C ASN A 261 23.83 -9.61 13.65
N ASP A 262 23.57 -8.53 12.93
CA ASP A 262 24.18 -8.25 11.64
C ASP A 262 25.62 -7.73 11.85
N GLU A 263 26.63 -8.57 11.66
CA GLU A 263 28.03 -8.21 11.88
C GLU A 263 28.50 -7.20 10.83
N PHE A 264 29.14 -6.12 11.28
CA PHE A 264 29.72 -5.10 10.40
C PHE A 264 31.00 -5.58 9.76
N VAL A 265 31.15 -5.31 8.48
CA VAL A 265 32.33 -5.60 7.67
C VAL A 265 32.65 -4.47 6.72
N MET A 266 33.89 -4.42 6.25
CA MET A 266 34.24 -3.52 5.15
C MET A 266 33.90 -4.19 3.81
N LYS A 267 33.05 -3.55 3.01
CA LYS A 267 32.69 -3.94 1.64
C LYS A 267 33.02 -2.77 0.70
N ASP A 268 33.91 -2.98 -0.25
CA ASP A 268 34.29 -1.99 -1.27
C ASP A 268 34.65 -0.61 -0.70
N GLY A 269 35.39 -0.60 0.42
CA GLY A 269 35.84 0.62 1.09
C GLY A 269 34.78 1.34 1.93
N ARG A 270 33.62 0.71 2.15
CA ARG A 270 32.52 1.22 2.98
C ARG A 270 32.15 0.23 4.06
N VAL A 271 31.55 0.72 5.15
CA VAL A 271 30.94 -0.12 6.15
C VAL A 271 29.68 -0.76 5.56
N GLY A 272 29.56 -2.06 5.67
CA GLY A 272 28.39 -2.85 5.32
C GLY A 272 28.16 -3.94 6.36
N LYS A 273 27.23 -4.87 6.10
CA LYS A 273 26.88 -5.97 7.00
C LYS A 273 27.04 -7.32 6.29
N LEU A 274 27.26 -8.40 7.05
CA LEU A 274 27.29 -9.78 6.52
C LEU A 274 25.90 -10.31 6.24
N THR A 275 24.94 -9.97 7.08
CA THR A 275 23.54 -10.40 7.04
C THR A 275 22.63 -9.17 7.09
N ASN A 276 21.33 -9.37 6.93
CA ASN A 276 20.33 -8.30 6.97
C ASN A 276 19.10 -8.72 7.79
N HIS A 277 19.32 -9.29 8.97
CA HIS A 277 18.27 -9.69 9.92
C HIS A 277 17.43 -8.49 10.37
N SER A 278 18.06 -7.31 10.48
CA SER A 278 17.41 -6.03 10.82
C SER A 278 16.53 -5.47 9.72
N GLY A 279 16.62 -5.99 8.48
CA GLY A 279 15.83 -5.52 7.33
C GLY A 279 16.17 -4.11 6.87
N GLY A 280 17.44 -3.68 7.01
CA GLY A 280 17.94 -2.38 6.55
C GLY A 280 17.73 -1.22 7.52
N VAL A 281 17.35 -1.50 8.80
CA VAL A 281 17.09 -0.46 9.80
C VAL A 281 17.78 -0.81 11.11
N LEU A 282 18.62 0.10 11.60
CA LEU A 282 19.27 0.00 12.90
C LEU A 282 18.97 1.25 13.74
N GLY A 283 18.44 1.04 14.94
CA GLY A 283 18.06 2.15 15.83
C GLY A 283 16.95 3.08 15.27
N GLY A 284 16.18 2.61 14.29
CA GLY A 284 15.14 3.38 13.62
C GLY A 284 15.64 4.19 12.42
N ILE A 285 16.88 3.98 12.01
CA ILE A 285 17.56 4.73 10.94
C ILE A 285 18.02 3.73 9.88
N SER A 286 17.89 4.08 8.58
CA SER A 286 18.39 3.24 7.50
C SER A 286 19.91 3.06 7.60
N ASP A 287 20.39 1.84 7.38
CA ASP A 287 21.79 1.48 7.49
C ASP A 287 22.53 1.39 6.14
N GLY A 288 21.80 1.57 5.02
CA GLY A 288 22.34 1.53 3.66
C GLY A 288 22.17 0.17 2.96
N ASP A 289 21.72 -0.85 3.67
CA ASP A 289 21.33 -2.12 3.07
C ASP A 289 19.89 -2.07 2.51
N GLU A 290 19.47 -3.14 1.86
CA GLU A 290 18.12 -3.28 1.35
C GLU A 290 17.09 -3.23 2.49
N LEU A 291 16.06 -2.38 2.37
CA LEU A 291 14.92 -2.45 3.25
C LEU A 291 14.06 -3.65 2.85
N VAL A 292 13.74 -4.50 3.81
CA VAL A 292 12.89 -5.68 3.58
C VAL A 292 11.84 -5.77 4.67
N PHE A 293 10.58 -5.70 4.28
CA PHE A 293 9.46 -5.87 5.20
C PHE A 293 8.32 -6.67 4.58
N ARG A 294 7.45 -7.20 5.41
CA ARG A 294 6.27 -7.98 5.01
C ARG A 294 5.02 -7.42 5.65
N THR A 295 3.90 -7.61 4.95
CA THR A 295 2.58 -7.21 5.46
C THR A 295 1.54 -8.27 5.18
N ALA A 296 0.75 -8.60 6.22
CA ALA A 296 -0.35 -9.55 6.13
C ALA A 296 -1.64 -8.83 5.73
N VAL A 297 -2.30 -9.35 4.70
CA VAL A 297 -3.57 -8.84 4.16
C VAL A 297 -4.66 -9.88 4.43
N LYS A 298 -5.70 -9.51 5.17
CA LYS A 298 -6.82 -10.41 5.46
C LYS A 298 -7.65 -10.68 4.19
N PRO A 299 -8.41 -11.79 4.15
CA PRO A 299 -9.41 -12.02 3.11
C PRO A 299 -10.43 -10.89 3.02
N THR A 300 -11.02 -10.71 1.84
CA THR A 300 -12.13 -9.76 1.63
C THR A 300 -13.34 -10.17 2.47
N PRO A 301 -13.89 -9.29 3.29
CA PRO A 301 -14.99 -9.67 4.19
C PRO A 301 -16.35 -9.81 3.48
N SER A 302 -16.51 -9.19 2.31
CA SER A 302 -17.73 -9.28 1.53
C SER A 302 -17.70 -10.54 0.66
N ILE A 303 -18.28 -11.64 1.14
CA ILE A 303 -18.33 -12.95 0.48
C ILE A 303 -19.78 -13.41 0.28
N SER A 304 -19.99 -14.29 -0.70
CA SER A 304 -21.32 -14.86 -0.99
C SER A 304 -21.61 -16.13 -0.20
N ALA A 305 -20.63 -16.71 0.49
CA ALA A 305 -20.88 -17.74 1.48
C ALA A 305 -21.79 -17.20 2.59
N LEU A 306 -22.68 -18.06 3.11
CA LEU A 306 -23.61 -17.71 4.19
C LEU A 306 -22.84 -17.35 5.46
N GLN A 307 -23.23 -16.24 6.12
CA GLN A 307 -22.61 -15.75 7.34
C GLN A 307 -23.69 -15.28 8.32
N GLU A 308 -23.44 -15.45 9.60
CA GLU A 308 -24.27 -14.89 10.68
C GLU A 308 -23.89 -13.44 10.95
N THR A 309 -24.88 -12.61 11.25
CA THR A 309 -24.70 -11.21 11.64
C THR A 309 -25.95 -10.70 12.39
N VAL A 310 -25.93 -9.39 12.72
CA VAL A 310 -27.09 -8.72 13.34
C VAL A 310 -27.58 -7.59 12.43
N ASN A 311 -28.91 -7.38 12.45
CA ASN A 311 -29.52 -6.22 11.81
C ASN A 311 -29.52 -4.99 12.74
N LYS A 312 -30.00 -3.83 12.24
CA LYS A 312 -30.09 -2.59 13.02
C LYS A 312 -31.14 -2.63 14.15
N GLN A 313 -32.02 -3.62 14.16
CA GLN A 313 -32.99 -3.86 15.20
C GLN A 313 -32.46 -4.73 16.37
N GLY A 314 -31.21 -5.24 16.22
CA GLY A 314 -30.55 -6.12 17.20
C GLY A 314 -30.96 -7.58 17.09
N GLU A 315 -31.48 -8.01 15.95
CA GLU A 315 -31.89 -9.38 15.68
C GLU A 315 -30.75 -10.14 14.94
N ASP A 316 -30.50 -11.38 15.36
CA ASP A 316 -29.57 -12.28 14.67
C ASP A 316 -30.18 -12.71 13.35
N ILE A 317 -29.39 -12.60 12.27
CA ILE A 317 -29.79 -12.94 10.91
C ILE A 317 -28.67 -13.66 10.17
N GLU A 318 -29.03 -14.42 9.13
CA GLU A 318 -28.09 -14.96 8.17
C GLU A 318 -28.05 -14.10 6.91
N VAL A 319 -26.86 -13.86 6.38
CA VAL A 319 -26.67 -13.05 5.17
C VAL A 319 -25.72 -13.72 4.19
N SER A 320 -26.01 -13.57 2.91
CA SER A 320 -25.10 -13.84 1.81
C SER A 320 -24.88 -12.52 1.07
N ILE A 321 -23.66 -12.00 1.12
CA ILE A 321 -23.37 -10.67 0.55
C ILE A 321 -23.27 -10.78 -0.95
N LYS A 322 -24.31 -10.32 -1.64
CA LYS A 322 -24.35 -10.23 -3.10
C LYS A 322 -23.61 -8.99 -3.58
N GLY A 323 -22.92 -9.07 -4.70
CA GLY A 323 -22.25 -7.91 -5.29
C GLY A 323 -20.99 -8.28 -6.07
N ARG A 324 -20.32 -7.26 -6.61
CA ARG A 324 -19.10 -7.40 -7.39
C ARG A 324 -17.88 -7.21 -6.48
N HIS A 325 -17.63 -8.20 -5.62
CA HIS A 325 -16.52 -8.17 -4.67
C HIS A 325 -15.26 -8.80 -5.25
N ASP A 326 -14.09 -8.41 -4.77
CA ASP A 326 -12.82 -9.05 -5.07
C ASP A 326 -12.73 -10.37 -4.28
N PRO A 327 -12.62 -11.56 -4.90
CA PRO A 327 -12.32 -12.79 -4.18
C PRO A 327 -10.93 -12.75 -3.53
N MET A 328 -10.05 -11.91 -4.06
CA MET A 328 -8.69 -11.73 -3.61
C MET A 328 -8.24 -10.29 -3.89
N ILE A 329 -7.76 -9.60 -2.84
CA ILE A 329 -7.27 -8.21 -2.98
C ILE A 329 -5.74 -8.10 -2.98
N VAL A 330 -5.02 -9.18 -2.64
CA VAL A 330 -3.56 -9.18 -2.50
C VAL A 330 -2.85 -8.63 -3.73
N PRO A 331 -3.14 -9.06 -4.99
CA PRO A 331 -2.45 -8.52 -6.17
C PRO A 331 -2.63 -7.02 -6.33
N ARG A 332 -3.82 -6.50 -6.05
CA ARG A 332 -4.12 -5.07 -6.14
C ARG A 332 -3.49 -4.26 -5.00
N ALA A 333 -3.24 -4.90 -3.86
CA ALA A 333 -2.59 -4.26 -2.72
C ALA A 333 -1.08 -4.09 -2.91
N VAL A 334 -0.43 -4.86 -3.79
CA VAL A 334 1.01 -4.78 -4.08
C VAL A 334 1.43 -3.34 -4.43
N VAL A 335 0.80 -2.73 -5.41
CA VAL A 335 1.12 -1.34 -5.82
C VAL A 335 0.77 -0.32 -4.75
N VAL A 336 -0.22 -0.60 -3.90
CA VAL A 336 -0.57 0.29 -2.77
C VAL A 336 0.52 0.25 -1.69
N VAL A 337 1.11 -0.92 -1.45
CA VAL A 337 2.27 -1.09 -0.55
C VAL A 337 3.46 -0.31 -1.08
N GLU A 338 3.80 -0.44 -2.39
CA GLU A 338 4.86 0.34 -3.03
C GLU A 338 4.61 1.85 -2.88
N ALA A 339 3.38 2.30 -3.15
CA ALA A 339 3.00 3.71 -3.07
C ALA A 339 3.16 4.29 -1.66
N MET A 340 2.65 3.58 -0.63
CA MET A 340 2.77 4.02 0.76
C MET A 340 4.22 3.99 1.27
N THR A 341 5.02 3.04 0.79
CA THR A 341 6.46 3.00 1.04
C THR A 341 7.14 4.23 0.44
N ALA A 342 6.85 4.55 -0.82
CA ALA A 342 7.44 5.72 -1.50
C ALA A 342 7.10 7.03 -0.80
N LEU A 343 5.84 7.22 -0.41
CA LEU A 343 5.39 8.41 0.33
C LEU A 343 6.15 8.56 1.65
N THR A 344 6.34 7.46 2.38
CA THR A 344 7.06 7.46 3.66
C THR A 344 8.53 7.80 3.47
N LEU A 345 9.17 7.19 2.47
CA LEU A 345 10.60 7.41 2.22
C LEU A 345 10.89 8.83 1.76
N VAL A 346 10.10 9.39 0.84
CA VAL A 346 10.29 10.79 0.38
C VAL A 346 10.13 11.76 1.53
N ASP A 347 9.11 11.60 2.38
CA ASP A 347 8.88 12.46 3.55
C ASP A 347 10.09 12.45 4.50
N LEU A 348 10.59 11.25 4.85
CA LEU A 348 11.74 11.09 5.75
C LEU A 348 13.07 11.54 5.11
N ILE A 349 13.23 11.38 3.79
CA ILE A 349 14.42 11.88 3.07
C ILE A 349 14.44 13.41 3.09
N PHE A 350 13.30 14.07 2.90
CA PHE A 350 13.22 15.51 2.97
C PHE A 350 13.45 16.04 4.40
N ASP A 351 12.95 15.34 5.41
CA ASP A 351 13.25 15.65 6.82
C ASP A 351 14.77 15.56 7.09
N ASN A 352 15.45 14.57 6.56
CA ASN A 352 16.90 14.37 6.74
C ASN A 352 17.77 15.46 6.10
N MET A 353 17.23 16.29 5.20
CA MET A 353 18.02 17.38 4.57
C MET A 353 18.58 18.36 5.59
N THR A 354 17.87 18.58 6.69
CA THR A 354 18.27 19.51 7.76
C THR A 354 18.99 18.85 8.95
N ALA A 355 19.26 17.56 8.89
CA ALA A 355 19.83 16.81 10.02
C ALA A 355 21.29 17.17 10.34
N ARG A 356 22.04 17.79 9.40
CA ARG A 356 23.46 18.09 9.57
C ARG A 356 23.78 19.53 9.18
N MET A 357 24.45 20.24 10.09
CA MET A 357 24.79 21.65 9.92
C MET A 357 25.80 21.90 8.79
N ASP A 358 26.74 20.96 8.55
CA ASP A 358 27.68 21.04 7.43
C ASP A 358 26.95 21.00 6.08
N ARG A 359 25.96 20.10 5.90
CA ARG A 359 25.15 20.02 4.68
C ARG A 359 24.34 21.30 4.44
N ILE A 360 23.79 21.90 5.50
CA ILE A 360 23.09 23.19 5.41
C ILE A 360 24.04 24.29 4.94
N LYS A 361 25.26 24.34 5.51
CA LYS A 361 26.29 25.31 5.10
C LYS A 361 26.70 25.08 3.64
N ASP A 362 26.93 23.85 3.22
CA ASP A 362 27.32 23.51 1.84
C ASP A 362 26.24 23.92 0.83
N PHE A 363 24.97 23.82 1.20
CA PHE A 363 23.86 24.23 0.36
C PHE A 363 23.76 25.75 0.18
N TYR A 364 23.96 26.53 1.24
CA TYR A 364 23.79 28.00 1.22
C TYR A 364 25.07 28.81 0.96
N ASN A 365 26.26 28.22 1.10
CA ASN A 365 27.52 28.88 0.90
C ASN A 365 28.16 28.61 -0.48
N LYS A 366 27.35 28.28 -1.48
CA LYS A 366 27.79 28.07 -2.87
C LYS A 366 28.01 29.37 -3.59
#